data_1d12639b08423d5d0268d9e769658c1a
#
_entry.id   1d12639b08423d5d0268d9e769658c1a
#
_cell.length_a   1.000
_cell.length_b   1.000
_cell.length_c   1.000
_cell.angle_alpha   90.00
_cell.angle_beta   90.00
_cell.angle_gamma   90.00
#
_symmetry.space_group_name_H-M   'P 1'
#
loop_
_entity.id
_entity.type
_entity.pdbx_description
1 polymer ?
#
loop_
_entity_poly.entity_id
_entity_poly.type
_entity_poly.pdbx_seq_one_letter_code
_entity_poly.pdbx_strand_id
1 'polypeptide(L)'
;LVSALLVGCGGGGSGSDNSVNVSPPITSTPTTGCSVSFEAGPFAEVWPGLSWETATPESQGMCPDNINEAMDYAFQDGNFTGAVIVIRNGYIVAERYADDRMATDLVTSWSVAKSFTSALIGKALDEGLISSLDQQVSEFIPAWKDSDKEVITLRQLMTVKTALELLDGGDFYGEEDQLQVSIDRNLIGQPGEQLYTYSNSDVMLAGEVVRSSTSMTPKTYLDQKIGSVIRFSGEWWQDTKGHVLTYCCLDSTARDFGRFGLLFARNGEWEGQEILSDNWITESTAPALSGQYGFYWWPAPNTGFTALGVQGQIVAVYPAEDLVIMRFSSYTRMGDGSVVRTGDNYHATTEPANFENNTFIDNVLEALE
;
A
#
# COMPACT_ATOMS: atom_id res chain seq x y z
N LEU A 1 -14.09 -12.74 0.97
CA LEU A 1 -14.06 -13.39 -0.34
C LEU A 1 -13.74 -12.36 -1.41
N VAL A 2 -12.49 -11.95 -1.54
CA VAL A 2 -12.00 -11.21 -2.71
C VAL A 2 -10.69 -11.86 -3.11
N SER A 3 -10.80 -12.94 -3.90
CA SER A 3 -9.70 -13.34 -4.76
C SER A 3 -9.62 -12.29 -5.86
N ALA A 4 -8.65 -11.37 -5.74
CA ALA A 4 -8.31 -10.47 -6.82
C ALA A 4 -7.70 -11.32 -7.94
N LEU A 5 -8.43 -11.46 -9.04
CA LEU A 5 -7.98 -12.09 -10.27
C LEU A 5 -6.74 -11.35 -10.80
N LEU A 6 -5.60 -11.96 -10.63
CA LEU A 6 -4.44 -11.76 -11.49
C LEU A 6 -4.53 -12.80 -12.61
N VAL A 7 -5.07 -12.39 -13.75
CA VAL A 7 -5.07 -13.23 -14.96
C VAL A 7 -3.67 -13.18 -15.56
N GLY A 8 -2.92 -14.27 -15.36
CA GLY A 8 -1.75 -14.58 -16.17
C GLY A 8 -2.20 -15.25 -17.47
N CYS A 9 -1.87 -14.69 -18.63
CA CYS A 9 -2.03 -15.32 -19.92
C CYS A 9 -1.03 -16.46 -20.12
N GLY A 10 -1.54 -17.68 -20.31
CA GLY A 10 -0.78 -18.82 -20.81
C GLY A 10 -1.69 -19.80 -21.53
N GLY A 11 -1.39 -20.06 -22.80
CA GLY A 11 -2.22 -20.73 -23.80
C GLY A 11 -2.50 -22.20 -23.58
N GLY A 12 -3.59 -22.58 -24.13
CA GLY A 12 -4.20 -23.77 -24.68
C GLY A 12 -3.71 -25.17 -24.32
N GLY A 13 -4.64 -26.05 -23.95
CA GLY A 13 -4.47 -27.50 -23.91
C GLY A 13 -5.65 -28.22 -23.27
N SER A 14 -6.31 -29.00 -24.05
CA SER A 14 -7.53 -29.78 -23.85
C SER A 14 -7.60 -30.70 -22.64
N GLY A 15 -8.74 -30.67 -21.98
CA GLY A 15 -9.52 -31.79 -21.43
C GLY A 15 -8.90 -32.83 -20.50
N SER A 16 -9.38 -32.84 -19.27
CA SER A 16 -9.85 -34.08 -18.60
C SER A 16 -10.45 -33.72 -17.23
N ASP A 17 -11.55 -34.38 -16.88
CA ASP A 17 -12.23 -34.33 -15.61
C ASP A 17 -11.28 -34.50 -14.42
N ASN A 18 -11.23 -33.53 -13.54
CA ASN A 18 -10.66 -33.72 -12.22
C ASN A 18 -11.64 -33.23 -11.15
N SER A 19 -12.20 -34.21 -10.45
CA SER A 19 -12.86 -34.01 -9.17
C SER A 19 -11.96 -33.20 -8.24
N VAL A 20 -12.38 -31.98 -7.90
CA VAL A 20 -11.73 -31.12 -6.92
C VAL A 20 -11.89 -31.78 -5.56
N ASN A 21 -10.80 -32.30 -5.05
CA ASN A 21 -10.69 -32.77 -3.68
C ASN A 21 -10.59 -31.52 -2.79
N VAL A 22 -11.72 -31.03 -2.31
CA VAL A 22 -11.78 -29.93 -1.35
C VAL A 22 -11.23 -30.47 -0.03
N SER A 23 -10.01 -30.14 0.29
CA SER A 23 -9.50 -30.35 1.65
C SER A 23 -10.42 -29.63 2.64
N PRO A 24 -10.79 -30.23 3.77
CA PRO A 24 -11.62 -29.56 4.76
C PRO A 24 -10.89 -28.31 5.27
N PRO A 25 -11.63 -27.23 5.62
CA PRO A 25 -11.03 -26.06 6.23
C PRO A 25 -10.25 -26.50 7.46
N ILE A 26 -9.00 -26.03 7.56
CA ILE A 26 -8.21 -26.17 8.78
C ILE A 26 -8.99 -25.38 9.83
N THR A 27 -9.72 -26.09 10.68
CA THR A 27 -10.29 -25.48 11.89
C THR A 27 -9.10 -25.15 12.79
N SER A 28 -8.72 -23.88 12.82
CA SER A 28 -7.85 -23.37 13.88
C SER A 28 -8.56 -23.70 15.21
N THR A 29 -7.93 -24.54 16.00
CA THR A 29 -8.33 -24.74 17.39
C THR A 29 -8.13 -23.38 18.07
N PRO A 30 -9.11 -22.85 18.84
CA PRO A 30 -8.88 -21.61 19.58
C PRO A 30 -7.67 -21.84 20.47
N THR A 31 -6.67 -21.00 20.32
CA THR A 31 -5.46 -21.03 21.14
C THR A 31 -5.89 -20.76 22.58
N THR A 32 -5.62 -21.68 23.46
CA THR A 32 -5.76 -21.50 24.90
C THR A 32 -4.92 -20.31 25.33
N GLY A 33 -5.52 -19.34 25.96
CA GLY A 33 -5.05 -18.01 26.37
C GLY A 33 -3.55 -17.84 26.55
N CYS A 34 -3.09 -16.60 26.34
CA CYS A 34 -1.70 -16.20 26.40
C CYS A 34 -0.97 -16.81 27.60
N SER A 35 0.23 -17.36 27.38
CA SER A 35 1.04 -18.01 28.44
C SER A 35 1.53 -17.03 29.50
N VAL A 36 1.51 -15.74 29.20
CA VAL A 36 1.92 -14.66 30.11
C VAL A 36 0.82 -13.62 30.24
N SER A 37 0.77 -12.95 31.39
CA SER A 37 -0.06 -11.77 31.57
C SER A 37 0.56 -10.58 30.84
N PHE A 38 -0.25 -9.80 30.17
CA PHE A 38 0.18 -8.56 29.52
C PHE A 38 -0.56 -7.35 30.10
N GLU A 39 0.01 -6.16 29.89
CA GLU A 39 -0.53 -4.93 30.46
C GLU A 39 -1.84 -4.53 29.76
N ALA A 40 -2.80 -4.10 30.56
CA ALA A 40 -3.99 -3.41 30.06
C ALA A 40 -3.76 -1.91 30.18
N GLY A 41 -3.71 -1.19 29.07
CA GLY A 41 -3.46 0.27 29.01
C GLY A 41 -4.11 1.11 30.12
N PRO A 42 -4.00 2.40 30.07
CA PRO A 42 -3.55 3.18 28.92
C PRO A 42 -2.03 3.15 28.73
N PHE A 43 -1.63 3.12 27.45
CA PHE A 43 -0.25 3.17 27.05
C PHE A 43 0.17 4.60 26.70
N ALA A 44 1.47 4.92 26.89
CA ALA A 44 2.01 6.19 26.45
C ALA A 44 2.25 6.16 24.94
N GLU A 45 1.80 7.19 24.22
CA GLU A 45 2.15 7.38 22.83
C GLU A 45 3.62 7.80 22.71
N VAL A 46 4.35 7.10 21.85
CA VAL A 46 5.73 7.41 21.53
C VAL A 46 5.87 7.72 20.05
N TRP A 47 6.65 8.74 19.74
CA TRP A 47 7.00 9.11 18.37
C TRP A 47 8.41 8.62 18.05
N PRO A 48 8.61 7.91 16.94
CA PRO A 48 9.94 7.46 16.57
C PRO A 48 10.84 8.66 16.21
N GLY A 49 11.99 8.75 16.86
CA GLY A 49 13.03 9.72 16.55
C GLY A 49 13.79 9.37 15.25
N LEU A 50 15.10 9.60 15.23
CA LEU A 50 15.95 9.11 14.12
C LEU A 50 15.97 7.58 14.09
N SER A 51 15.86 6.94 15.25
CA SER A 51 15.69 5.49 15.40
C SER A 51 14.35 5.18 16.04
N TRP A 52 13.86 3.97 15.81
CA TRP A 52 12.72 3.43 16.52
C TRP A 52 13.10 2.97 17.92
N GLU A 53 12.21 3.21 18.87
CA GLU A 53 12.24 2.53 20.15
C GLU A 53 11.58 1.15 20.03
N THR A 54 12.04 0.19 20.83
CA THR A 54 11.51 -1.16 20.88
C THR A 54 10.92 -1.45 22.25
N ALA A 55 9.88 -2.26 22.29
CA ALA A 55 9.26 -2.74 23.51
C ALA A 55 8.92 -4.22 23.37
N THR A 56 8.68 -4.92 24.47
CA THR A 56 8.17 -6.28 24.38
C THR A 56 6.66 -6.26 24.11
N PRO A 57 6.11 -7.26 23.40
CA PRO A 57 4.67 -7.30 23.10
C PRO A 57 3.79 -7.15 24.34
N GLU A 58 4.11 -7.88 25.42
CA GLU A 58 3.34 -7.87 26.65
C GLU A 58 3.33 -6.50 27.35
N SER A 59 4.41 -5.72 27.23
CA SER A 59 4.46 -4.35 27.77
C SER A 59 3.60 -3.36 27.00
N GLN A 60 3.14 -3.77 25.81
CA GLN A 60 2.27 -2.97 24.94
C GLN A 60 0.90 -3.63 24.75
N GLY A 61 0.52 -4.51 25.67
CA GLY A 61 -0.81 -5.12 25.68
C GLY A 61 -1.02 -6.14 24.58
N MET A 62 0.02 -6.86 24.19
CA MET A 62 -0.06 -7.90 23.16
C MET A 62 0.50 -9.24 23.69
N CYS A 63 -0.14 -10.32 23.31
CA CYS A 63 0.31 -11.67 23.64
C CYS A 63 1.53 -12.06 22.81
N PRO A 64 2.70 -12.32 23.44
CA PRO A 64 3.91 -12.68 22.70
C PRO A 64 3.79 -14.03 21.97
N ASP A 65 2.98 -14.96 22.47
CA ASP A 65 2.80 -16.26 21.81
C ASP A 65 2.10 -16.10 20.45
N ASN A 66 1.03 -15.30 20.38
CA ASN A 66 0.32 -15.01 19.14
C ASN A 66 1.20 -14.19 18.17
N ILE A 67 2.00 -13.24 18.68
CA ILE A 67 2.97 -12.53 17.85
C ILE A 67 3.99 -13.50 17.24
N ASN A 68 4.51 -14.45 18.02
CA ASN A 68 5.45 -15.46 17.51
C ASN A 68 4.79 -16.35 16.45
N GLU A 69 3.54 -16.78 16.66
CA GLU A 69 2.78 -17.56 15.68
C GLU A 69 2.58 -16.78 14.37
N ALA A 70 2.23 -15.48 14.44
CA ALA A 70 2.13 -14.63 13.26
C ALA A 70 3.45 -14.50 12.51
N MET A 71 4.56 -14.32 13.26
CA MET A 71 5.90 -14.27 12.68
C MET A 71 6.27 -15.61 12.02
N ASP A 72 6.01 -16.74 12.67
CA ASP A 72 6.32 -18.06 12.14
C ASP A 72 5.47 -18.38 10.90
N TYR A 73 4.20 -17.97 10.88
CA TYR A 73 3.36 -18.04 9.68
C TYR A 73 3.95 -17.25 8.51
N ALA A 74 4.35 -15.99 8.76
CA ALA A 74 4.89 -15.14 7.71
C ALA A 74 6.19 -15.70 7.10
N PHE A 75 7.04 -16.32 7.93
CA PHE A 75 8.34 -16.87 7.50
C PHE A 75 8.33 -18.37 7.18
N GLN A 76 7.15 -18.99 7.01
CA GLN A 76 7.09 -20.37 6.52
C GLN A 76 7.76 -20.50 5.14
N ASP A 77 8.32 -21.68 4.89
CA ASP A 77 8.92 -22.01 3.61
C ASP A 77 7.95 -21.78 2.45
N GLY A 78 8.40 -21.07 1.43
CA GLY A 78 7.58 -20.75 0.26
C GLY A 78 6.79 -19.42 0.39
N ASN A 79 6.80 -18.76 1.53
CA ASN A 79 6.20 -17.43 1.69
C ASN A 79 7.10 -16.29 1.26
N PHE A 80 8.39 -16.55 1.06
CA PHE A 80 9.37 -15.59 0.56
C PHE A 80 9.34 -14.23 1.28
N THR A 81 9.10 -14.25 2.59
CA THR A 81 9.06 -13.04 3.40
C THR A 81 10.45 -12.49 3.61
N GLY A 82 10.64 -11.20 3.32
CA GLY A 82 11.89 -10.47 3.52
C GLY A 82 11.93 -9.71 4.84
N ALA A 83 10.79 -9.14 5.25
CA ALA A 83 10.67 -8.38 6.50
C ALA A 83 9.24 -8.43 7.03
N VAL A 84 9.11 -8.50 8.36
CA VAL A 84 7.86 -8.27 9.10
C VAL A 84 8.17 -7.32 10.24
N ILE A 85 7.32 -6.31 10.43
CA ILE A 85 7.39 -5.39 11.56
C ILE A 85 5.98 -5.19 12.11
N VAL A 86 5.83 -5.25 13.43
CA VAL A 86 4.62 -4.88 14.16
C VAL A 86 4.94 -3.70 15.06
N ILE A 87 4.17 -2.62 14.91
CA ILE A 87 4.30 -1.39 15.69
C ILE A 87 3.05 -1.23 16.55
N ARG A 88 3.22 -1.02 17.83
CA ARG A 88 2.15 -0.77 18.78
C ARG A 88 2.51 0.43 19.66
N ASN A 89 1.60 1.41 19.81
CA ASN A 89 1.79 2.62 20.61
C ASN A 89 3.07 3.42 20.24
N GLY A 90 3.54 3.29 18.98
CA GLY A 90 4.77 3.92 18.48
C GLY A 90 6.06 3.13 18.75
N TYR A 91 5.99 1.96 19.38
CA TYR A 91 7.12 1.04 19.56
C TYR A 91 7.12 -0.07 18.51
N ILE A 92 8.28 -0.48 18.05
CA ILE A 92 8.43 -1.78 17.38
C ILE A 92 8.34 -2.86 18.47
N VAL A 93 7.25 -3.64 18.45
CA VAL A 93 7.02 -4.73 19.40
C VAL A 93 7.46 -6.09 18.86
N ALA A 94 7.54 -6.21 17.54
CA ALA A 94 8.10 -7.38 16.88
C ALA A 94 8.72 -6.97 15.53
N GLU A 95 9.86 -7.56 15.23
CA GLU A 95 10.60 -7.31 14.00
C GLU A 95 11.40 -8.56 13.63
N ARG A 96 11.27 -9.02 12.39
CA ARG A 96 12.02 -10.16 11.85
C ARG A 96 12.34 -9.92 10.39
N TYR A 97 13.53 -10.30 10.00
CA TYR A 97 14.04 -10.26 8.62
C TYR A 97 14.44 -11.67 8.17
N ALA A 98 14.42 -11.91 6.87
CA ALA A 98 15.03 -13.12 6.30
C ALA A 98 16.54 -13.16 6.62
N ASP A 99 17.14 -14.35 6.63
CA ASP A 99 18.54 -14.56 7.05
C ASP A 99 19.55 -13.73 6.25
N ASP A 100 19.22 -13.39 5.00
CA ASP A 100 20.07 -12.60 4.09
C ASP A 100 19.70 -11.11 4.08
N ARG A 101 18.88 -10.63 5.02
CA ARG A 101 18.33 -9.27 5.09
C ARG A 101 18.63 -8.57 6.40
N MET A 102 18.71 -7.25 6.32
CA MET A 102 18.92 -6.36 7.46
C MET A 102 17.89 -5.24 7.49
N ALA A 103 17.69 -4.63 8.63
CA ALA A 103 16.77 -3.50 8.84
C ALA A 103 17.06 -2.28 7.93
N THR A 104 18.27 -2.17 7.41
CA THR A 104 18.72 -1.12 6.50
C THR A 104 18.50 -1.45 5.03
N ASP A 105 18.09 -2.68 4.72
CA ASP A 105 17.83 -3.07 3.35
C ASP A 105 16.54 -2.44 2.83
N LEU A 106 16.59 -2.04 1.56
CA LEU A 106 15.41 -1.52 0.90
C LEU A 106 14.48 -2.66 0.51
N VAL A 107 13.20 -2.46 0.75
CA VAL A 107 12.10 -3.26 0.22
C VAL A 107 11.37 -2.44 -0.82
N THR A 108 10.73 -3.07 -1.80
CA THR A 108 9.89 -2.37 -2.76
C THR A 108 8.42 -2.45 -2.36
N SER A 109 7.73 -1.35 -2.51
CA SER A 109 6.33 -1.20 -2.08
C SER A 109 5.33 -1.89 -2.98
N TRP A 110 5.63 -2.05 -4.27
CA TRP A 110 4.60 -2.33 -5.27
C TRP A 110 3.43 -1.36 -5.10
N SER A 111 2.20 -1.86 -5.19
CA SER A 111 1.00 -1.02 -5.14
C SER A 111 0.73 -0.36 -3.78
N VAL A 112 1.48 -0.65 -2.72
CA VAL A 112 1.47 0.15 -1.49
C VAL A 112 1.78 1.62 -1.80
N ALA A 113 2.60 1.90 -2.83
CA ALA A 113 2.89 3.26 -3.31
C ALA A 113 1.65 4.08 -3.68
N LYS A 114 0.54 3.43 -4.08
CA LYS A 114 -0.73 4.14 -4.38
C LYS A 114 -1.26 4.90 -3.18
N SER A 115 -1.11 4.34 -1.97
CA SER A 115 -1.53 5.02 -0.73
C SER A 115 -0.67 6.24 -0.43
N PHE A 116 0.61 6.22 -0.81
CA PHE A 116 1.45 7.43 -0.79
C PHE A 116 0.97 8.48 -1.78
N THR A 117 0.60 8.08 -3.00
CA THR A 117 0.02 9.00 -4.00
C THR A 117 -1.29 9.61 -3.50
N SER A 118 -2.13 8.81 -2.83
CA SER A 118 -3.31 9.31 -2.13
C SER A 118 -2.93 10.39 -1.10
N ALA A 119 -1.96 10.13 -0.24
CA ALA A 119 -1.51 11.10 0.75
C ALA A 119 -1.02 12.42 0.11
N LEU A 120 -0.34 12.36 -1.05
CA LEU A 120 0.09 13.57 -1.77
C LEU A 120 -1.09 14.38 -2.32
N ILE A 121 -2.13 13.73 -2.82
CA ILE A 121 -3.37 14.43 -3.23
C ILE A 121 -4.03 15.09 -2.02
N GLY A 122 -4.15 14.38 -0.90
CA GLY A 122 -4.68 14.94 0.35
C GLY A 122 -3.88 16.15 0.81
N LYS A 123 -2.57 16.06 0.81
CA LYS A 123 -1.69 17.17 1.16
C LYS A 123 -1.85 18.37 0.25
N ALA A 124 -2.01 18.16 -1.05
CA ALA A 124 -2.23 19.24 -2.01
C ALA A 124 -3.62 19.92 -1.82
N LEU A 125 -4.64 19.15 -1.40
CA LEU A 125 -5.94 19.68 -0.97
C LEU A 125 -5.81 20.52 0.31
N ASP A 126 -5.14 20.01 1.33
CA ASP A 126 -4.92 20.70 2.61
C ASP A 126 -4.13 22.01 2.42
N GLU A 127 -3.22 22.06 1.46
CA GLU A 127 -2.48 23.28 1.09
C GLU A 127 -3.26 24.23 0.14
N GLY A 128 -4.46 23.84 -0.30
CA GLY A 128 -5.27 24.63 -1.22
C GLY A 128 -4.73 24.70 -2.65
N LEU A 129 -3.80 23.82 -3.01
CA LEU A 129 -3.23 23.68 -4.37
C LEU A 129 -4.18 22.93 -5.31
N ILE A 130 -5.06 22.12 -4.74
CA ILE A 130 -6.22 21.50 -5.35
C ILE A 130 -7.44 22.05 -4.62
N SER A 131 -8.46 22.53 -5.34
CA SER A 131 -9.60 23.21 -4.72
C SER A 131 -10.63 22.24 -4.12
N SER A 132 -10.83 21.08 -4.76
CA SER A 132 -11.73 20.03 -4.30
C SER A 132 -11.53 18.74 -5.10
N LEU A 133 -12.09 17.63 -4.59
CA LEU A 133 -12.15 16.37 -5.35
C LEU A 133 -13.11 16.43 -6.55
N ASP A 134 -14.00 17.41 -6.62
CA ASP A 134 -14.92 17.60 -7.74
C ASP A 134 -14.31 18.45 -8.87
N GLN A 135 -13.07 18.93 -8.70
CA GLN A 135 -12.32 19.64 -9.71
C GLN A 135 -12.02 18.72 -10.89
N GLN A 136 -12.11 19.26 -12.10
CA GLN A 136 -11.86 18.48 -13.32
C GLN A 136 -10.35 18.19 -13.48
N VAL A 137 -10.03 16.95 -13.81
CA VAL A 137 -8.64 16.51 -14.06
C VAL A 137 -8.04 17.22 -15.26
N SER A 138 -8.86 17.68 -16.21
CA SER A 138 -8.44 18.49 -17.36
C SER A 138 -7.78 19.83 -17.00
N GLU A 139 -7.98 20.33 -15.78
CA GLU A 139 -7.29 21.53 -15.30
C GLU A 139 -5.80 21.24 -15.00
N PHE A 140 -5.45 19.99 -14.71
CA PHE A 140 -4.10 19.52 -14.44
C PHE A 140 -3.48 18.80 -15.65
N ILE A 141 -4.31 18.26 -16.55
CA ILE A 141 -3.93 17.59 -17.79
C ILE A 141 -4.54 18.34 -18.98
N PRO A 142 -3.87 19.39 -19.48
CA PRO A 142 -4.44 20.26 -20.52
C PRO A 142 -4.83 19.57 -21.83
N ALA A 143 -4.24 18.39 -22.11
CA ALA A 143 -4.59 17.57 -23.27
C ALA A 143 -6.05 17.08 -23.24
N TRP A 144 -6.71 17.12 -22.08
CA TRP A 144 -8.11 16.71 -21.94
C TRP A 144 -9.13 17.84 -22.09
N LYS A 145 -8.68 19.09 -22.17
CA LYS A 145 -9.58 20.22 -22.43
C LYS A 145 -10.23 20.09 -23.80
N ASP A 146 -11.50 20.43 -23.88
CA ASP A 146 -12.32 20.35 -25.08
C ASP A 146 -12.42 18.92 -25.68
N SER A 147 -12.11 17.88 -24.87
CA SER A 147 -12.28 16.47 -25.25
C SER A 147 -13.41 15.82 -24.43
N ASP A 148 -13.77 14.59 -24.78
CA ASP A 148 -14.74 13.79 -24.03
C ASP A 148 -14.28 13.44 -22.61
N LYS A 149 -12.97 13.50 -22.34
CA LYS A 149 -12.36 13.25 -21.02
C LYS A 149 -12.40 14.48 -20.09
N GLU A 150 -12.78 15.65 -20.57
CA GLU A 150 -12.83 16.89 -19.77
C GLU A 150 -13.72 16.76 -18.54
N VAL A 151 -14.77 15.94 -18.63
CA VAL A 151 -15.75 15.75 -17.55
C VAL A 151 -15.25 14.91 -16.37
N ILE A 152 -14.08 14.27 -16.49
CA ILE A 152 -13.52 13.41 -15.44
C ILE A 152 -13.08 14.28 -14.26
N THR A 153 -13.62 13.99 -13.07
CA THR A 153 -13.25 14.66 -11.83
C THR A 153 -12.13 13.94 -11.10
N LEU A 154 -11.44 14.66 -10.21
CA LEU A 154 -10.41 14.07 -9.35
C LEU A 154 -11.00 12.96 -8.45
N ARG A 155 -12.24 13.12 -7.96
CA ARG A 155 -12.93 12.07 -7.19
C ARG A 155 -13.08 10.77 -7.99
N GLN A 156 -13.44 10.86 -9.26
CA GLN A 156 -13.55 9.68 -10.12
C GLN A 156 -12.17 9.03 -10.37
N LEU A 157 -11.12 9.83 -10.48
CA LEU A 157 -9.75 9.34 -10.57
C LEU A 157 -9.33 8.62 -9.29
N MET A 158 -9.55 9.24 -8.12
CA MET A 158 -9.18 8.66 -6.82
C MET A 158 -9.96 7.39 -6.48
N THR A 159 -11.18 7.25 -7.00
CA THR A 159 -12.01 6.05 -6.81
C THR A 159 -11.90 5.04 -7.96
N VAL A 160 -10.97 5.24 -8.90
CA VAL A 160 -10.76 4.40 -10.10
C VAL A 160 -12.06 4.13 -10.88
N LYS A 161 -12.85 5.19 -11.05
CA LYS A 161 -14.14 5.19 -11.77
C LYS A 161 -14.12 6.17 -12.94
N THR A 162 -13.00 6.27 -13.63
CA THR A 162 -12.80 7.22 -14.73
C THR A 162 -13.50 6.82 -16.01
N ALA A 163 -13.90 5.57 -16.17
CA ALA A 163 -14.39 4.99 -17.44
C ALA A 163 -13.36 5.06 -18.57
N LEU A 164 -12.09 5.24 -18.28
CA LEU A 164 -11.03 5.13 -19.26
C LEU A 164 -10.73 3.68 -19.56
N GLU A 165 -10.30 3.43 -20.80
CA GLU A 165 -9.81 2.12 -21.23
C GLU A 165 -8.75 1.57 -20.27
N LEU A 166 -8.88 0.30 -19.87
CA LEU A 166 -7.93 -0.34 -19.00
C LEU A 166 -6.68 -0.71 -19.79
N LEU A 167 -5.52 -0.26 -19.32
CA LEU A 167 -4.22 -0.75 -19.78
C LEU A 167 -3.78 -1.88 -18.85
N ASP A 168 -3.61 -3.07 -19.40
CA ASP A 168 -3.24 -4.26 -18.64
C ASP A 168 -1.79 -4.26 -18.17
N GLY A 169 -1.57 -4.89 -17.01
CA GLY A 169 -0.36 -4.80 -16.23
C GLY A 169 0.95 -5.06 -17.01
N GLY A 170 1.05 -6.16 -17.76
CA GLY A 170 2.31 -6.54 -18.41
C GLY A 170 2.77 -5.54 -19.48
N ASP A 171 1.87 -5.16 -20.37
CA ASP A 171 2.19 -4.24 -21.47
C ASP A 171 2.42 -2.83 -20.94
N PHE A 172 1.63 -2.37 -19.95
CA PHE A 172 1.77 -1.04 -19.36
C PHE A 172 3.12 -0.84 -18.66
N TYR A 173 3.63 -1.86 -17.96
CA TYR A 173 4.96 -1.78 -17.32
C TYR A 173 6.12 -1.67 -18.31
N GLY A 174 5.95 -2.16 -19.53
CA GLY A 174 6.95 -2.10 -20.61
C GLY A 174 6.92 -0.80 -21.43
N GLU A 175 5.94 0.09 -21.21
CA GLU A 175 5.84 1.34 -21.95
C GLU A 175 6.96 2.32 -21.58
N GLU A 176 7.56 2.95 -22.60
CA GLU A 176 8.62 3.94 -22.41
C GLU A 176 8.11 5.24 -21.78
N ASP A 177 6.87 5.63 -22.08
CA ASP A 177 6.20 6.85 -21.62
C ASP A 177 4.83 6.49 -21.03
N GLN A 178 4.87 5.95 -19.82
CA GLN A 178 3.68 5.47 -19.13
C GLN A 178 2.68 6.58 -18.82
N LEU A 179 3.17 7.82 -18.63
CA LEU A 179 2.29 8.96 -18.44
C LEU A 179 1.53 9.29 -19.73
N GLN A 180 2.22 9.36 -20.87
CA GLN A 180 1.59 9.72 -22.13
C GLN A 180 0.56 8.67 -22.55
N VAL A 181 0.88 7.37 -22.45
CA VAL A 181 -0.10 6.32 -22.78
C VAL A 181 -1.30 6.33 -21.82
N SER A 182 -1.11 6.75 -20.56
CA SER A 182 -2.20 6.94 -19.61
C SER A 182 -3.11 8.10 -19.99
N ILE A 183 -2.55 9.20 -20.51
CA ILE A 183 -3.29 10.37 -20.99
C ILE A 183 -4.08 10.05 -22.27
N ASP A 184 -3.50 9.26 -23.17
CA ASP A 184 -4.05 8.97 -24.50
C ASP A 184 -5.17 7.92 -24.50
N ARG A 185 -5.43 7.25 -23.38
CA ARG A 185 -6.51 6.26 -23.26
C ARG A 185 -7.86 6.81 -23.71
N ASN A 186 -8.65 5.95 -24.36
CA ASN A 186 -10.01 6.29 -24.76
C ASN A 186 -10.98 6.29 -23.57
N LEU A 187 -11.96 7.19 -23.61
CA LEU A 187 -13.13 7.11 -22.75
C LEU A 187 -14.10 6.05 -23.32
N ILE A 188 -14.42 5.01 -22.55
CA ILE A 188 -15.23 3.87 -22.99
C ILE A 188 -16.59 3.78 -22.29
N GLY A 189 -16.93 4.75 -21.45
CA GLY A 189 -18.19 4.78 -20.70
C GLY A 189 -18.41 6.13 -20.02
N GLN A 190 -19.35 6.17 -19.09
CA GLN A 190 -19.64 7.38 -18.31
C GLN A 190 -18.83 7.37 -17.01
N PRO A 191 -17.99 8.38 -16.74
CA PRO A 191 -17.25 8.49 -15.49
C PRO A 191 -18.19 8.46 -14.28
N GLY A 192 -17.85 7.62 -13.30
CA GLY A 192 -18.61 7.45 -12.06
C GLY A 192 -19.74 6.42 -12.07
N GLU A 193 -20.28 6.04 -13.24
CA GLU A 193 -21.40 5.10 -13.32
C GLU A 193 -20.99 3.63 -13.27
N GLN A 194 -19.75 3.32 -13.63
CA GLN A 194 -19.27 1.94 -13.65
C GLN A 194 -18.83 1.46 -12.27
N LEU A 195 -18.79 0.15 -12.11
CA LEU A 195 -18.10 -0.47 -10.98
C LEU A 195 -16.64 -0.03 -10.99
N TYR A 196 -16.04 0.04 -9.81
CA TYR A 196 -14.62 0.36 -9.69
C TYR A 196 -13.79 -0.62 -10.54
N THR A 197 -12.78 -0.09 -11.24
CA THR A 197 -11.83 -0.90 -12.00
C THR A 197 -10.43 -0.55 -11.53
N TYR A 198 -9.75 -1.49 -10.88
CA TYR A 198 -8.39 -1.26 -10.41
C TYR A 198 -7.45 -0.94 -11.58
N SER A 199 -6.85 0.25 -11.57
CA SER A 199 -6.14 0.80 -12.71
C SER A 199 -4.83 1.47 -12.27
N ASN A 200 -3.70 0.92 -12.72
CA ASN A 200 -2.38 1.53 -12.51
C ASN A 200 -2.26 2.87 -13.25
N SER A 201 -2.80 2.93 -14.45
CA SER A 201 -2.75 4.11 -15.30
C SER A 201 -3.60 5.27 -14.76
N ASP A 202 -4.67 5.01 -13.99
CA ASP A 202 -5.39 6.08 -13.28
C ASP A 202 -4.51 6.68 -12.18
N VAL A 203 -3.75 5.86 -11.46
CA VAL A 203 -2.87 6.36 -10.41
C VAL A 203 -1.66 7.09 -10.99
N MET A 204 -1.19 6.69 -12.19
CA MET A 204 -0.19 7.46 -12.93
C MET A 204 -0.67 8.90 -13.23
N LEU A 205 -1.94 9.04 -13.64
CA LEU A 205 -2.58 10.35 -13.83
C LEU A 205 -2.73 11.14 -12.52
N ALA A 206 -3.02 10.48 -11.40
CA ALA A 206 -3.03 11.13 -10.08
C ALA A 206 -1.65 11.71 -9.72
N GLY A 207 -0.58 11.01 -10.08
CA GLY A 207 0.79 11.54 -9.97
C GLY A 207 1.02 12.79 -10.81
N GLU A 208 0.45 12.86 -12.01
CA GLU A 208 0.50 14.07 -12.86
C GLU A 208 -0.33 15.21 -12.26
N VAL A 209 -1.47 14.92 -11.63
CA VAL A 209 -2.22 15.93 -10.87
C VAL A 209 -1.36 16.53 -9.75
N VAL A 210 -0.65 15.70 -8.98
CA VAL A 210 0.31 16.19 -7.97
C VAL A 210 1.38 17.06 -8.61
N ARG A 211 2.00 16.61 -9.69
CA ARG A 211 3.06 17.35 -10.39
C ARG A 211 2.56 18.71 -10.90
N SER A 212 1.41 18.72 -11.52
CA SER A 212 0.82 19.92 -12.12
C SER A 212 0.38 20.94 -11.06
N SER A 213 -0.31 20.49 -10.00
CA SER A 213 -0.81 21.38 -8.94
C SER A 213 0.31 21.96 -8.07
N THR A 214 1.36 21.19 -7.81
CA THR A 214 2.45 21.57 -6.90
C THR A 214 3.67 22.17 -7.61
N SER A 215 3.79 22.00 -8.93
CA SER A 215 5.00 22.29 -9.72
C SER A 215 6.24 21.50 -9.23
N MET A 216 6.03 20.37 -8.57
CA MET A 216 7.08 19.47 -8.07
C MET A 216 6.82 18.04 -8.59
N THR A 217 7.87 17.24 -8.72
CA THR A 217 7.66 15.79 -8.91
C THR A 217 6.98 15.19 -7.67
N PRO A 218 6.17 14.12 -7.81
CA PRO A 218 5.58 13.43 -6.65
C PRO A 218 6.63 13.04 -5.60
N LYS A 219 7.82 12.59 -6.02
CA LYS A 219 8.95 12.28 -5.12
C LYS A 219 9.41 13.50 -4.34
N THR A 220 9.65 14.63 -5.02
CA THR A 220 10.09 15.87 -4.36
C THR A 220 9.05 16.39 -3.38
N TYR A 221 7.77 16.31 -3.77
CA TYR A 221 6.67 16.77 -2.92
C TYR A 221 6.52 15.86 -1.69
N LEU A 222 6.64 14.53 -1.86
CA LEU A 222 6.69 13.58 -0.75
C LEU A 222 7.80 13.94 0.24
N ASP A 223 9.03 14.11 -0.25
CA ASP A 223 10.18 14.39 0.61
C ASP A 223 10.01 15.67 1.42
N GLN A 224 9.53 16.74 0.78
CA GLN A 224 9.44 18.05 1.42
C GLN A 224 8.27 18.18 2.38
N LYS A 225 7.12 17.54 2.07
CA LYS A 225 5.87 17.82 2.77
C LYS A 225 5.47 16.77 3.79
N ILE A 226 5.90 15.54 3.58
CA ILE A 226 5.60 14.42 4.47
C ILE A 226 6.92 13.83 4.99
N GLY A 227 7.78 13.39 4.10
CA GLY A 227 8.98 12.65 4.44
C GLY A 227 9.91 13.37 5.41
N SER A 228 10.13 14.67 5.21
CA SER A 228 10.98 15.49 6.10
C SER A 228 10.46 15.55 7.54
N VAL A 229 9.15 15.46 7.74
CA VAL A 229 8.53 15.52 9.07
C VAL A 229 8.53 14.15 9.74
N ILE A 230 8.02 13.13 9.05
CA ILE A 230 7.93 11.79 9.61
C ILE A 230 9.26 11.02 9.54
N ARG A 231 10.30 11.63 9.00
CA ARG A 231 11.64 11.04 8.79
C ARG A 231 11.59 9.81 7.88
N PHE A 232 10.71 9.86 6.87
CA PHE A 232 10.62 8.87 5.80
C PHE A 232 11.61 9.22 4.70
N SER A 233 12.34 8.24 4.20
CA SER A 233 13.19 8.35 3.02
C SER A 233 12.93 7.18 2.09
N GLY A 234 12.70 7.46 0.82
CA GLY A 234 12.47 6.41 -0.19
C GLY A 234 12.79 6.92 -1.59
N GLU A 235 12.96 5.98 -2.50
CA GLU A 235 13.24 6.25 -3.90
C GLU A 235 12.14 5.64 -4.78
N TRP A 236 11.48 6.48 -5.56
CA TRP A 236 10.44 6.05 -6.47
C TRP A 236 11.01 5.67 -7.84
N TRP A 237 10.59 4.57 -8.37
CA TRP A 237 10.95 4.18 -9.73
C TRP A 237 10.37 5.16 -10.75
N GLN A 238 10.99 5.18 -11.93
CA GLN A 238 10.61 6.05 -13.03
C GLN A 238 10.51 5.25 -14.32
N ASP A 239 9.67 5.69 -15.25
CA ASP A 239 9.73 5.21 -16.62
C ASP A 239 10.95 5.78 -17.37
N THR A 240 11.15 5.37 -18.63
CA THR A 240 12.32 5.80 -19.41
C THR A 240 12.27 7.27 -19.79
N LYS A 241 11.13 7.95 -19.62
CA LYS A 241 10.98 9.41 -19.80
C LYS A 241 11.18 10.19 -18.50
N GLY A 242 11.38 9.51 -17.38
CA GLY A 242 11.60 10.12 -16.08
C GLY A 242 10.33 10.46 -15.31
N HIS A 243 9.18 9.94 -15.72
CA HIS A 243 7.95 10.08 -14.96
C HIS A 243 7.96 9.13 -13.77
N VAL A 244 7.63 9.64 -12.59
CA VAL A 244 7.53 8.85 -11.35
C VAL A 244 6.39 7.85 -11.46
N LEU A 245 6.66 6.57 -11.19
CA LEU A 245 5.66 5.50 -11.23
C LEU A 245 4.80 5.51 -9.96
N THR A 246 3.90 6.47 -9.86
CA THR A 246 3.11 6.74 -8.64
C THR A 246 2.17 5.61 -8.23
N TYR A 247 1.95 4.64 -9.12
CA TYR A 247 1.12 3.47 -8.88
C TYR A 247 1.87 2.28 -8.27
N CYS A 248 3.22 2.31 -8.30
CA CYS A 248 4.05 1.23 -7.75
C CYS A 248 5.43 1.72 -7.29
N CYS A 249 6.16 0.80 -6.74
CA CYS A 249 7.63 0.74 -6.83
C CYS A 249 8.33 1.92 -6.15
N LEU A 250 7.90 2.23 -4.94
CA LEU A 250 8.60 3.07 -3.99
C LEU A 250 9.48 2.17 -3.12
N ASP A 251 10.79 2.36 -3.19
CA ASP A 251 11.77 1.63 -2.40
C ASP A 251 12.11 2.41 -1.14
N SER A 252 12.04 1.75 0.00
CA SER A 252 12.43 2.30 1.30
C SER A 252 12.78 1.18 2.28
N THR A 253 13.22 1.51 3.48
CA THR A 253 13.33 0.51 4.54
C THR A 253 11.95 0.10 5.05
N ALA A 254 11.81 -1.14 5.53
CA ALA A 254 10.55 -1.56 6.14
C ALA A 254 10.18 -0.67 7.33
N ARG A 255 11.16 -0.20 8.09
CA ARG A 255 10.95 0.73 9.22
C ARG A 255 10.41 2.09 8.80
N ASP A 256 10.81 2.60 7.64
CA ASP A 256 10.29 3.89 7.13
C ASP A 256 8.85 3.75 6.64
N PHE A 257 8.48 2.61 6.03
CA PHE A 257 7.06 2.32 5.74
C PHE A 257 6.23 2.32 7.02
N GLY A 258 6.81 1.88 8.15
CA GLY A 258 6.17 1.97 9.47
C GLY A 258 5.85 3.39 9.90
N ARG A 259 6.70 4.37 9.57
CA ARG A 259 6.44 5.79 9.87
C ARG A 259 5.22 6.29 9.11
N PHE A 260 5.08 5.90 7.84
CA PHE A 260 3.91 6.23 7.04
C PHE A 260 2.64 5.56 7.60
N GLY A 261 2.71 4.28 7.97
CA GLY A 261 1.61 3.59 8.63
C GLY A 261 1.20 4.27 9.95
N LEU A 262 2.17 4.65 10.79
CA LEU A 262 1.93 5.33 12.06
C LEU A 262 1.30 6.73 11.88
N LEU A 263 1.68 7.48 10.83
CA LEU A 263 1.02 8.73 10.47
C LEU A 263 -0.49 8.52 10.25
N PHE A 264 -0.86 7.47 9.55
CA PHE A 264 -2.27 7.13 9.30
C PHE A 264 -2.96 6.55 10.53
N ALA A 265 -2.26 5.76 11.36
CA ALA A 265 -2.79 5.26 12.63
C ALA A 265 -3.17 6.41 13.59
N ARG A 266 -2.49 7.54 13.47
CA ARG A 266 -2.67 8.75 14.29
C ARG A 266 -3.33 9.90 13.53
N ASN A 267 -4.26 9.56 12.64
CA ASN A 267 -5.14 10.49 11.93
C ASN A 267 -4.41 11.65 11.23
N GLY A 268 -3.21 11.39 10.69
CA GLY A 268 -2.44 12.39 9.95
C GLY A 268 -1.62 13.34 10.83
N GLU A 269 -1.59 13.15 12.16
CA GLU A 269 -0.78 13.92 13.08
C GLU A 269 0.62 13.31 13.24
N TRP A 270 1.63 14.13 13.48
CA TRP A 270 2.98 13.75 13.82
C TRP A 270 3.62 14.74 14.79
N GLU A 271 3.97 14.29 15.99
CA GLU A 271 4.59 15.11 17.04
C GLU A 271 3.83 16.42 17.33
N GLY A 272 2.48 16.38 17.30
CA GLY A 272 1.59 17.55 17.52
C GLY A 272 1.44 18.45 16.29
N GLN A 273 1.90 18.03 15.13
CA GLN A 273 1.72 18.73 13.87
C GLN A 273 0.76 17.95 12.95
N GLU A 274 -0.29 18.58 12.46
CA GLU A 274 -1.13 18.03 11.42
C GLU A 274 -0.39 18.04 10.08
N ILE A 275 -0.07 16.85 9.56
CA ILE A 275 0.60 16.63 8.27
C ILE A 275 -0.44 16.41 7.18
N LEU A 276 -1.46 15.61 7.48
CA LEU A 276 -2.64 15.37 6.68
C LEU A 276 -3.86 15.65 7.54
N SER A 277 -4.88 16.27 6.99
CA SER A 277 -6.10 16.53 7.75
C SER A 277 -6.80 15.24 8.16
N ASP A 278 -7.40 15.21 9.35
CA ASP A 278 -8.25 14.11 9.82
C ASP A 278 -9.38 13.79 8.83
N ASN A 279 -9.93 14.84 8.20
CA ASN A 279 -10.94 14.68 7.15
C ASN A 279 -10.39 13.87 5.96
N TRP A 280 -9.15 14.13 5.52
CA TRP A 280 -8.53 13.35 4.44
C TRP A 280 -8.29 11.89 4.84
N ILE A 281 -7.76 11.67 6.06
CA ILE A 281 -7.56 10.30 6.55
C ILE A 281 -8.88 9.53 6.54
N THR A 282 -9.93 10.11 7.11
CA THR A 282 -11.26 9.50 7.16
C THR A 282 -11.83 9.23 5.76
N GLU A 283 -11.78 10.21 4.85
CA GLU A 283 -12.37 10.07 3.51
C GLU A 283 -11.56 9.11 2.63
N SER A 284 -10.23 9.16 2.71
CA SER A 284 -9.38 8.33 1.86
C SER A 284 -9.37 6.84 2.23
N THR A 285 -9.53 6.53 3.52
CA THR A 285 -9.51 5.15 4.02
C THR A 285 -10.89 4.52 4.09
N ALA A 286 -11.97 5.35 4.05
CA ALA A 286 -13.32 4.84 3.99
C ALA A 286 -13.55 4.05 2.69
N PRO A 287 -14.19 2.87 2.75
CA PRO A 287 -14.58 2.17 1.54
C PRO A 287 -15.46 3.08 0.68
N ALA A 288 -15.07 3.31 -0.57
CA ALA A 288 -15.92 4.02 -1.52
C ALA A 288 -17.28 3.30 -1.67
N LEU A 289 -18.24 3.92 -2.33
CA LEU A 289 -19.62 3.41 -2.49
C LEU A 289 -19.77 1.94 -2.88
N SER A 290 -18.70 1.31 -3.38
CA SER A 290 -18.63 -0.14 -3.65
C SER A 290 -18.35 -1.01 -2.42
N GLY A 291 -17.99 -0.42 -1.27
CA GLY A 291 -17.60 -1.15 -0.06
C GLY A 291 -16.26 -1.90 -0.15
N GLN A 292 -15.50 -1.72 -1.24
CA GLN A 292 -14.31 -2.54 -1.52
C GLN A 292 -13.00 -1.76 -1.56
N TYR A 293 -12.99 -0.47 -1.89
CA TYR A 293 -11.78 0.32 -2.10
C TYR A 293 -12.03 1.79 -1.79
N GLY A 294 -11.15 2.40 -1.00
CA GLY A 294 -11.14 3.84 -0.72
C GLY A 294 -10.31 4.60 -1.77
N PHE A 295 -9.73 5.75 -1.40
CA PHE A 295 -8.79 6.46 -2.25
C PHE A 295 -7.42 5.79 -2.15
N TYR A 296 -7.27 4.67 -2.86
CA TYR A 296 -6.08 3.81 -2.92
C TYR A 296 -5.75 3.10 -1.59
N TRP A 297 -6.79 2.83 -0.78
CA TRP A 297 -6.74 2.00 0.42
C TRP A 297 -7.76 0.87 0.33
N TRP A 298 -7.41 -0.29 0.85
CA TRP A 298 -8.29 -1.44 0.98
C TRP A 298 -8.86 -1.53 2.39
N PRO A 299 -10.08 -1.99 2.58
CA PRO A 299 -10.55 -2.37 3.91
C PRO A 299 -9.73 -3.55 4.44
N ALA A 300 -9.46 -3.55 5.72
CA ALA A 300 -8.83 -4.65 6.44
C ALA A 300 -9.84 -5.28 7.42
N PRO A 301 -9.56 -6.47 7.97
CA PRO A 301 -10.37 -7.05 9.05
C PRO A 301 -10.57 -6.07 10.22
N ASN A 302 -11.65 -6.22 10.98
CA ASN A 302 -11.91 -5.51 12.25
C ASN A 302 -11.75 -3.97 12.18
N THR A 303 -12.36 -3.30 11.19
CA THR A 303 -12.39 -1.83 11.05
C THR A 303 -11.04 -1.16 10.71
N GLY A 304 -9.99 -1.93 10.41
CA GLY A 304 -8.74 -1.41 9.89
C GLY A 304 -8.81 -1.08 8.39
N PHE A 305 -7.72 -0.53 7.88
CA PHE A 305 -7.49 -0.37 6.45
C PHE A 305 -6.05 -0.77 6.10
N THR A 306 -5.82 -1.08 4.83
CA THR A 306 -4.51 -1.59 4.42
C THR A 306 -4.10 -1.11 3.04
N ALA A 307 -2.84 -0.77 2.89
CA ALA A 307 -2.18 -0.67 1.61
C ALA A 307 -1.63 -2.04 1.22
N LEU A 308 -2.00 -2.51 0.03
CA LEU A 308 -1.58 -3.83 -0.47
C LEU A 308 -0.77 -3.68 -1.76
N GLY A 309 0.30 -4.44 -1.86
CA GLY A 309 1.09 -4.63 -3.07
C GLY A 309 1.13 -6.10 -3.47
N VAL A 310 1.38 -6.36 -4.75
CA VAL A 310 1.51 -7.71 -5.27
C VAL A 310 2.56 -8.49 -4.48
N GLN A 311 2.39 -9.81 -4.38
CA GLN A 311 3.23 -10.72 -3.61
C GLN A 311 3.23 -10.46 -2.09
N GLY A 312 2.10 -9.93 -1.55
CA GLY A 312 1.91 -9.77 -0.13
C GLY A 312 2.71 -8.64 0.51
N GLN A 313 2.92 -7.52 -0.22
CA GLN A 313 3.35 -6.28 0.43
C GLN A 313 2.18 -5.74 1.22
N ILE A 314 2.36 -5.50 2.50
CA ILE A 314 1.29 -5.10 3.43
C ILE A 314 1.76 -3.94 4.28
N VAL A 315 0.93 -2.91 4.38
CA VAL A 315 0.92 -1.93 5.46
C VAL A 315 -0.51 -1.83 5.96
N ALA A 316 -0.85 -2.61 6.98
CA ALA A 316 -2.17 -2.59 7.60
C ALA A 316 -2.17 -1.69 8.84
N VAL A 317 -3.21 -0.90 8.99
CA VAL A 317 -3.32 0.18 9.98
C VAL A 317 -4.60 0.05 10.76
N TYR A 318 -4.49 0.12 12.08
CA TYR A 318 -5.56 0.02 13.04
C TYR A 318 -5.51 1.20 14.01
N PRO A 319 -6.18 2.32 13.68
CA PRO A 319 -6.11 3.55 14.50
C PRO A 319 -6.62 3.37 15.93
N ALA A 320 -7.69 2.60 16.12
CA ALA A 320 -8.26 2.37 17.44
C ALA A 320 -7.28 1.65 18.40
N GLU A 321 -6.39 0.87 17.84
CA GLU A 321 -5.38 0.08 18.55
C GLU A 321 -3.99 0.74 18.54
N ASP A 322 -3.79 1.87 17.87
CA ASP A 322 -2.49 2.49 17.57
C ASP A 322 -1.49 1.43 17.07
N LEU A 323 -1.93 0.63 16.08
CA LEU A 323 -1.25 -0.56 15.59
C LEU A 323 -0.96 -0.45 14.08
N VAL A 324 0.26 -0.79 13.70
CA VAL A 324 0.67 -0.96 12.29
C VAL A 324 1.30 -2.33 12.12
N ILE A 325 0.79 -3.08 11.12
CA ILE A 325 1.27 -4.42 10.79
C ILE A 325 1.86 -4.39 9.38
N MET A 326 3.10 -4.79 9.23
CA MET A 326 3.76 -4.75 7.93
C MET A 326 4.42 -6.08 7.59
N ARG A 327 4.33 -6.41 6.30
CA ARG A 327 5.07 -7.52 5.72
C ARG A 327 5.53 -7.13 4.32
N PHE A 328 6.77 -7.44 4.01
CA PHE A 328 7.36 -7.26 2.68
C PHE A 328 8.00 -8.55 2.20
N SER A 329 7.81 -8.85 0.92
CA SER A 329 8.44 -10.00 0.27
C SER A 329 9.94 -9.78 0.05
N SER A 330 10.66 -10.86 0.01
CA SER A 330 12.05 -10.88 -0.43
C SER A 330 12.12 -10.84 -1.96
N TYR A 331 12.94 -9.94 -2.50
CA TYR A 331 13.19 -9.82 -3.94
C TYR A 331 14.63 -10.20 -4.25
N THR A 332 14.81 -10.93 -5.37
CA THR A 332 16.15 -11.16 -5.91
C THR A 332 16.66 -9.85 -6.49
N ARG A 333 17.76 -9.31 -5.94
CA ARG A 333 18.46 -8.20 -6.56
C ARG A 333 19.16 -8.70 -7.82
N MET A 334 19.15 -7.89 -8.87
CA MET A 334 19.96 -8.17 -10.06
C MET A 334 21.44 -8.21 -9.70
N GLY A 335 22.21 -9.00 -10.42
CA GLY A 335 23.56 -9.45 -10.06
C GLY A 335 24.67 -8.40 -9.85
N ASP A 336 24.38 -7.11 -10.02
CA ASP A 336 25.29 -6.00 -9.68
C ASP A 336 24.88 -5.27 -8.39
N GLY A 337 23.83 -5.74 -7.70
CA GLY A 337 23.31 -5.10 -6.51
C GLY A 337 22.57 -3.78 -6.76
N SER A 338 22.49 -3.32 -8.02
CA SER A 338 21.70 -2.15 -8.37
C SER A 338 20.22 -2.49 -8.28
N VAL A 339 19.47 -1.62 -7.60
CA VAL A 339 18.02 -1.61 -7.74
C VAL A 339 17.76 -0.95 -9.08
N VAL A 340 17.57 -1.76 -10.13
CA VAL A 340 17.23 -1.22 -11.42
C VAL A 340 15.81 -0.68 -11.36
N ARG A 341 15.70 0.61 -11.54
CA ARG A 341 14.53 1.43 -11.26
C ARG A 341 13.74 1.81 -12.50
N THR A 342 13.88 1.04 -13.57
CA THR A 342 13.13 1.18 -14.81
C THR A 342 12.42 -0.12 -15.16
N GLY A 343 11.28 -0.03 -15.88
CA GLY A 343 10.39 -1.15 -16.14
C GLY A 343 11.01 -2.40 -16.76
N ASP A 344 12.15 -2.27 -17.46
CA ASP A 344 12.81 -3.37 -18.16
C ASP A 344 13.58 -4.37 -17.27
N ASN A 345 13.77 -4.05 -15.99
CA ASN A 345 14.60 -4.86 -15.09
C ASN A 345 13.82 -5.40 -13.89
N TYR A 346 12.55 -5.50 -14.07
CA TYR A 346 11.62 -5.96 -13.08
C TYR A 346 11.60 -7.49 -13.06
N HIS A 347 12.20 -8.08 -12.04
CA HIS A 347 12.10 -9.51 -11.80
C HIS A 347 11.25 -9.77 -10.57
N ALA A 348 10.03 -10.21 -10.85
CA ALA A 348 9.17 -10.77 -9.83
C ALA A 348 9.88 -11.95 -9.15
N THR A 349 9.91 -11.96 -7.84
CA THR A 349 10.11 -13.20 -7.10
C THR A 349 8.91 -14.10 -7.36
N THR A 350 9.07 -15.39 -7.09
CA THR A 350 7.95 -16.34 -7.09
C THR A 350 6.87 -15.82 -6.14
N GLU A 351 5.61 -15.80 -6.57
CA GLU A 351 4.50 -15.48 -5.68
C GLU A 351 4.45 -16.47 -4.53
N PRO A 352 4.21 -16.02 -3.30
CA PRO A 352 4.04 -16.89 -2.17
C PRO A 352 2.79 -17.76 -2.38
N ALA A 353 2.99 -19.06 -2.53
CA ALA A 353 1.91 -19.99 -2.88
C ALA A 353 0.87 -20.19 -1.77
N ASN A 354 1.25 -19.93 -0.52
CA ASN A 354 0.44 -20.27 0.66
C ASN A 354 0.27 -19.08 1.62
N PHE A 355 0.68 -17.89 1.25
CA PHE A 355 0.55 -16.70 2.09
C PHE A 355 -0.77 -15.98 1.83
N GLU A 356 -1.60 -15.92 2.85
CA GLU A 356 -2.86 -15.18 2.83
C GLU A 356 -2.76 -13.92 3.70
N ASN A 357 -2.91 -12.75 3.09
CA ASN A 357 -2.75 -11.46 3.78
C ASN A 357 -3.63 -11.36 5.02
N ASN A 358 -4.91 -11.71 4.89
CA ASN A 358 -5.85 -11.60 6.01
C ASN A 358 -5.50 -12.56 7.14
N THR A 359 -5.08 -13.80 6.83
CA THR A 359 -4.64 -14.75 7.86
C THR A 359 -3.47 -14.22 8.66
N PHE A 360 -2.49 -13.59 7.99
CA PHE A 360 -1.36 -12.98 8.68
C PHE A 360 -1.79 -11.83 9.59
N ILE A 361 -2.66 -10.95 9.07
CA ILE A 361 -3.19 -9.81 9.83
C ILE A 361 -4.00 -10.30 11.04
N ASP A 362 -4.91 -11.26 10.83
CA ASP A 362 -5.75 -11.82 11.90
C ASP A 362 -4.90 -12.46 13.01
N ASN A 363 -3.85 -13.20 12.66
CA ASN A 363 -2.93 -13.78 13.66
C ASN A 363 -2.25 -12.69 14.53
N VAL A 364 -1.93 -11.52 13.97
CA VAL A 364 -1.39 -10.41 14.77
C VAL A 364 -2.49 -9.78 15.63
N LEU A 365 -3.71 -9.64 15.12
CA LEU A 365 -4.84 -9.07 15.87
C LEU A 365 -5.26 -9.95 17.05
N GLU A 366 -5.16 -11.29 16.91
CA GLU A 366 -5.39 -12.23 18.00
C GLU A 366 -4.44 -12.00 19.19
N ALA A 367 -3.31 -11.33 19.00
CA ALA A 367 -2.42 -10.95 20.09
C ALA A 367 -2.99 -9.83 21.00
N LEU A 368 -4.06 -9.15 20.59
CA LEU A 368 -4.73 -8.11 21.38
C LEU A 368 -5.81 -8.68 22.32
N GLU A 369 -6.20 -9.94 22.15
CA GLU A 369 -7.24 -10.64 22.91
C GLU A 369 -6.61 -11.45 24.07
#